data_3c96e9242d8b8f3708acb91c74ab173a
#
_entry.id   3c96e9242d8b8f3708acb91c74ab173a
#
_cell.length_a   1.000
_cell.length_b   1.000
_cell.length_c   1.000
_cell.angle_alpha   90.00
_cell.angle_beta   90.00
_cell.angle_gamma   90.00
#
_symmetry.space_group_name_H-M   'P 1'
#
loop_
_entity.id
_entity.type
_entity.pdbx_description
1 polymer ?
#
loop_
_entity_poly.entity_id
_entity_poly.type
_entity_poly.pdbx_seq_one_letter_code
_entity_poly.pdbx_strand_id
1 'polypeptide(L)'
;MKKVSLLSIFIFLVLDPIFAVTYDNLYVVGNACSAGWNPDGALVMVQESENTFTWSGPLKKDNGNQERFKLLTARSWTTSLTCNLEKAGHQIITSGGEYDLYIKLETDGKPDNAFQVAETGIYTIEVNTSSMKMKCTKIADYEDPNLVFTKETFHSTSEGLLNYRKLEPPTIEKGKQYPLVIFLHGAGERGSDNESQLRYGSEMFTNPQNRKDYPAFVLFPQCPPSNFWPFESQPASYDATTFPIDYPTSTPTKLVKELIDSYLQMEEIDKDRIYILGISMGGM
;
A
#
# COMPACT_ATOMS: atom_id res chain seq x y z
N MET A 1 12.32 -13.75 83.42
CA MET A 1 11.77 -12.80 82.43
C MET A 1 12.64 -12.83 81.21
N LYS A 2 12.17 -13.50 80.11
CA LYS A 2 12.89 -13.58 78.83
C LYS A 2 12.44 -12.42 77.96
N LYS A 3 13.38 -11.56 77.57
CA LYS A 3 13.12 -10.48 76.60
C LYS A 3 13.00 -11.09 75.18
N VAL A 4 11.85 -10.90 74.57
CA VAL A 4 11.64 -11.22 73.16
C VAL A 4 11.98 -9.93 72.35
N SER A 5 13.03 -10.03 71.55
CA SER A 5 13.45 -8.96 70.64
C SER A 5 12.68 -9.12 69.32
N LEU A 6 11.84 -8.13 68.99
CA LEU A 6 11.07 -8.08 67.73
C LEU A 6 12.02 -7.52 66.65
N LEU A 7 12.44 -8.36 65.71
CA LEU A 7 13.20 -7.95 64.55
C LEU A 7 12.22 -7.48 63.46
N SER A 8 12.09 -6.18 63.26
CA SER A 8 11.33 -5.63 62.14
C SER A 8 12.10 -5.75 60.86
N ILE A 9 11.68 -6.64 59.97
CA ILE A 9 12.21 -6.75 58.59
C ILE A 9 11.51 -5.67 57.77
N PHE A 10 12.25 -4.63 57.42
CA PHE A 10 11.81 -3.67 56.39
C PHE A 10 12.16 -4.29 55.02
N ILE A 11 11.10 -4.74 54.30
CA ILE A 11 11.20 -5.09 52.88
C ILE A 11 11.16 -3.78 52.12
N PHE A 12 12.32 -3.33 51.64
CA PHE A 12 12.35 -2.27 50.62
C PHE A 12 11.97 -2.94 49.31
N LEU A 13 10.74 -2.73 48.87
CA LEU A 13 10.39 -2.93 47.44
C LEU A 13 11.10 -1.83 46.65
N VAL A 14 12.22 -2.20 46.03
CA VAL A 14 12.78 -1.38 44.96
C VAL A 14 11.85 -1.56 43.76
N LEU A 15 10.94 -0.61 43.58
CA LEU A 15 10.23 -0.45 42.32
C LEU A 15 11.29 0.08 41.33
N ASP A 16 11.83 -0.80 40.50
CA ASP A 16 12.60 -0.35 39.35
C ASP A 16 11.72 0.62 38.56
N PRO A 17 12.18 1.84 38.26
CA PRO A 17 11.41 2.73 37.41
C PRO A 17 11.25 2.03 36.04
N ILE A 18 10.04 1.64 35.70
CA ILE A 18 9.71 1.23 34.36
C ILE A 18 9.95 2.48 33.52
N PHE A 19 11.11 2.57 32.87
CA PHE A 19 11.34 3.62 31.88
C PHE A 19 10.33 3.40 30.77
N ALA A 20 9.34 4.29 30.70
CA ALA A 20 8.42 4.32 29.57
C ALA A 20 9.25 4.54 28.32
N VAL A 21 9.15 3.64 27.36
CA VAL A 21 9.80 3.82 26.07
C VAL A 21 9.11 4.98 25.38
N THR A 22 9.82 6.08 25.21
CA THR A 22 9.34 7.22 24.44
C THR A 22 9.66 7.02 22.96
N TYR A 23 8.71 7.38 22.11
CA TYR A 23 8.87 7.33 20.66
C TYR A 23 8.79 8.75 20.11
N ASP A 24 9.73 9.14 19.25
CA ASP A 24 9.71 10.45 18.58
C ASP A 24 8.65 10.48 17.47
N ASN A 25 8.41 9.35 16.84
CA ASN A 25 7.43 9.22 15.76
C ASN A 25 6.81 7.82 15.78
N LEU A 26 5.56 7.73 15.31
CA LEU A 26 4.92 6.48 14.89
C LEU A 26 4.41 6.61 13.48
N TYR A 27 4.32 5.49 12.79
CA TYR A 27 3.89 5.42 11.38
C TYR A 27 2.92 4.27 11.18
N VAL A 28 1.95 4.46 10.27
CA VAL A 28 1.04 3.41 9.81
C VAL A 28 1.56 2.86 8.48
N VAL A 29 1.67 1.53 8.35
CA VAL A 29 2.16 0.84 7.16
C VAL A 29 1.33 -0.40 6.88
N GLY A 30 1.16 -0.76 5.62
CA GLY A 30 0.46 -1.97 5.19
C GLY A 30 -0.51 -1.74 4.05
N ASN A 31 -0.95 -2.82 3.41
CA ASN A 31 -1.85 -2.74 2.25
C ASN A 31 -3.26 -2.23 2.59
N ALA A 32 -3.66 -2.22 3.87
CA ALA A 32 -4.92 -1.62 4.29
C ALA A 32 -4.95 -0.09 4.06
N CYS A 33 -3.80 0.57 3.98
CA CYS A 33 -3.67 2.00 3.71
C CYS A 33 -2.83 2.26 2.44
N SER A 34 -2.71 3.51 2.02
CA SER A 34 -1.97 3.90 0.81
C SER A 34 -0.46 3.65 0.87
N ALA A 35 0.11 3.46 2.07
CA ALA A 35 1.53 3.15 2.24
C ALA A 35 1.95 1.82 1.62
N GLY A 36 1.04 0.84 1.56
CA GLY A 36 1.41 -0.56 1.28
C GLY A 36 2.42 -1.10 2.29
N TRP A 37 3.03 -2.22 2.03
CA TRP A 37 4.13 -2.79 2.83
C TRP A 37 5.47 -2.14 2.46
N ASN A 38 5.53 -0.79 2.50
CA ASN A 38 6.71 0.00 2.20
C ASN A 38 7.03 0.94 3.38
N PRO A 39 8.08 0.67 4.19
CA PRO A 39 8.45 1.51 5.32
C PRO A 39 8.78 2.96 4.93
N ASP A 40 9.43 3.19 3.78
CA ASP A 40 9.77 4.54 3.32
C ASP A 40 8.52 5.37 3.02
N GLY A 41 7.45 4.71 2.54
CA GLY A 41 6.15 5.30 2.28
C GLY A 41 5.20 5.32 3.49
N ALA A 42 5.64 4.84 4.67
CA ALA A 42 4.78 4.74 5.85
C ALA A 42 4.23 6.10 6.28
N LEU A 43 2.94 6.12 6.64
CA LEU A 43 2.18 7.33 6.94
C LEU A 43 2.47 7.78 8.37
N VAL A 44 2.97 8.99 8.55
CA VAL A 44 3.31 9.54 9.86
C VAL A 44 2.06 9.77 10.70
N MET A 45 2.12 9.40 11.98
CA MET A 45 1.11 9.75 12.98
C MET A 45 1.43 11.12 13.58
N VAL A 46 0.40 11.88 13.92
CA VAL A 46 0.53 13.16 14.64
C VAL A 46 0.74 12.87 16.12
N GLN A 47 1.77 13.44 16.72
CA GLN A 47 1.98 13.38 18.17
C GLN A 47 1.14 14.43 18.87
N GLU A 48 0.10 14.00 19.60
CA GLU A 48 -0.80 14.90 20.35
C GLU A 48 -0.25 15.24 21.74
N SER A 49 0.52 14.33 22.32
CA SER A 49 1.22 14.49 23.60
C SER A 49 2.44 13.57 23.65
N GLU A 50 3.23 13.64 24.74
CA GLU A 50 4.44 12.81 24.90
C GLU A 50 4.21 11.31 24.60
N ASN A 51 3.04 10.77 24.94
CA ASN A 51 2.74 9.34 24.81
C ASN A 51 1.51 9.05 23.94
N THR A 52 0.95 10.04 23.25
CA THR A 52 -0.27 9.86 22.45
C THR A 52 -0.03 10.28 21.02
N PHE A 53 -0.31 9.37 20.09
CA PHE A 53 -0.20 9.57 18.66
C PHE A 53 -1.52 9.28 17.98
N THR A 54 -1.88 10.09 16.97
CA THR A 54 -3.10 9.90 16.18
C THR A 54 -2.80 9.86 14.69
N TRP A 55 -3.60 9.10 13.96
CA TRP A 55 -3.63 9.10 12.51
C TRP A 55 -5.06 8.93 12.04
N SER A 56 -5.45 9.62 10.98
CA SER A 56 -6.76 9.43 10.35
C SER A 56 -6.61 9.23 8.86
N GLY A 57 -7.34 8.25 8.33
CA GLY A 57 -7.31 7.95 6.91
C GLY A 57 -8.08 6.68 6.55
N PRO A 58 -8.12 6.35 5.26
CA PRO A 58 -8.79 5.13 4.80
C PRO A 58 -8.04 3.87 5.21
N LEU A 59 -8.79 2.91 5.75
CA LEU A 59 -8.35 1.53 5.93
C LEU A 59 -9.30 0.59 5.18
N LYS A 60 -8.73 -0.29 4.37
CA LYS A 60 -9.48 -1.29 3.59
C LYS A 60 -9.58 -2.59 4.36
N LYS A 61 -10.78 -3.19 4.35
CA LYS A 61 -10.99 -4.58 4.78
C LYS A 61 -10.28 -5.53 3.81
N ASP A 62 -9.66 -6.58 4.36
CA ASP A 62 -9.04 -7.62 3.55
C ASP A 62 -10.05 -8.33 2.65
N ASN A 63 -9.80 -8.31 1.36
CA ASN A 63 -10.57 -8.97 0.31
C ASN A 63 -9.76 -10.08 -0.40
N GLY A 64 -8.66 -10.53 0.22
CA GLY A 64 -7.74 -11.54 -0.31
C GLY A 64 -6.36 -11.00 -0.71
N ASN A 65 -6.15 -9.67 -0.68
CA ASN A 65 -4.88 -9.03 -1.04
C ASN A 65 -4.03 -8.65 0.18
N GLN A 66 -4.32 -9.24 1.34
CA GLN A 66 -3.61 -8.96 2.59
C GLN A 66 -3.70 -7.48 3.01
N GLU A 67 -4.89 -6.88 2.90
CA GLU A 67 -5.18 -5.53 3.39
C GLU A 67 -5.12 -5.50 4.92
N ARG A 68 -3.91 -5.41 5.44
CA ARG A 68 -3.55 -5.37 6.85
C ARG A 68 -2.62 -4.21 7.11
N PHE A 69 -2.47 -3.83 8.37
CA PHE A 69 -1.55 -2.77 8.76
C PHE A 69 -0.80 -3.09 10.04
N LYS A 70 0.30 -2.39 10.24
CA LYS A 70 1.12 -2.35 11.46
C LYS A 70 1.48 -0.91 11.78
N LEU A 71 2.01 -0.71 12.97
CA LEU A 71 2.64 0.54 13.34
C LEU A 71 4.16 0.35 13.37
N LEU A 72 4.90 1.32 12.86
CA LEU A 72 6.36 1.34 12.91
C LEU A 72 6.83 2.48 13.82
N THR A 73 7.97 2.28 14.47
CA THR A 73 8.62 3.31 15.30
C THR A 73 9.64 4.14 14.52
N ALA A 74 9.97 3.69 13.32
CA ALA A 74 10.81 4.38 12.34
C ALA A 74 10.40 3.94 10.93
N ARG A 75 10.89 4.60 9.88
CA ARG A 75 10.70 4.17 8.48
C ARG A 75 11.59 2.96 8.15
N SER A 76 11.44 1.91 8.94
CA SER A 76 12.18 0.65 8.81
C SER A 76 11.42 -0.49 9.47
N TRP A 77 11.78 -1.73 9.16
CA TRP A 77 11.20 -2.93 9.77
C TRP A 77 11.84 -3.31 11.12
N THR A 78 12.84 -2.58 11.59
CA THR A 78 13.60 -2.91 12.80
C THR A 78 12.72 -3.08 14.02
N THR A 79 11.70 -2.21 14.17
CA THR A 79 10.76 -2.28 15.29
C THR A 79 9.35 -1.91 14.83
N SER A 80 8.41 -2.78 15.12
CA SER A 80 6.98 -2.54 14.90
C SER A 80 6.16 -2.73 16.17
N LEU A 81 5.03 -2.03 16.26
CA LEU A 81 3.99 -2.28 17.24
C LEU A 81 2.86 -3.04 16.56
N THR A 82 2.52 -4.19 17.10
CA THR A 82 1.57 -5.13 16.50
C THR A 82 0.78 -5.88 17.56
N CYS A 83 -0.13 -6.76 17.15
CA CYS A 83 -0.84 -7.65 18.07
C CYS A 83 0.03 -8.85 18.48
N ASN A 84 -0.28 -9.44 19.64
CA ASN A 84 0.42 -10.62 20.14
C ASN A 84 -0.40 -11.88 19.86
N LEU A 85 -0.01 -12.61 18.82
CA LEU A 85 -0.58 -13.91 18.50
C LEU A 85 0.53 -14.97 18.59
N GLU A 86 0.20 -16.17 19.03
CA GLU A 86 1.15 -17.29 19.16
C GLU A 86 1.70 -17.75 17.81
N LYS A 87 0.94 -17.54 16.73
CA LYS A 87 1.34 -17.86 15.36
C LYS A 87 1.19 -16.62 14.49
N ALA A 88 1.94 -16.58 13.40
CA ALA A 88 1.81 -15.50 12.41
C ALA A 88 0.37 -15.39 11.91
N GLY A 89 -0.17 -14.17 11.94
CA GLY A 89 -1.56 -13.91 11.61
C GLY A 89 -1.95 -12.45 11.74
N HIS A 90 -3.25 -12.23 11.93
CA HIS A 90 -3.78 -10.89 12.09
C HIS A 90 -4.91 -10.86 13.12
N GLN A 91 -5.03 -9.74 13.83
CA GLN A 91 -6.13 -9.46 14.73
C GLN A 91 -7.14 -8.58 14.01
N ILE A 92 -8.39 -9.05 13.96
CA ILE A 92 -9.50 -8.26 13.42
C ILE A 92 -9.85 -7.19 14.45
N ILE A 93 -9.91 -5.93 13.99
CA ILE A 93 -10.31 -4.79 14.80
C ILE A 93 -11.66 -4.26 14.33
N THR A 94 -12.49 -3.89 15.30
CA THR A 94 -13.81 -3.30 15.09
C THR A 94 -13.78 -1.84 15.53
N SER A 95 -14.69 -1.04 14.98
CA SER A 95 -14.81 0.37 15.35
C SER A 95 -15.09 0.55 16.84
N GLY A 96 -14.36 1.46 17.48
CA GLY A 96 -14.47 1.77 18.90
C GLY A 96 -13.74 0.80 19.82
N GLY A 97 -13.15 -0.27 19.29
CA GLY A 97 -12.36 -1.24 20.06
C GLY A 97 -11.03 -0.67 20.53
N GLU A 98 -10.54 -1.20 21.66
CA GLU A 98 -9.21 -0.95 22.21
C GLU A 98 -8.40 -2.24 22.19
N TYR A 99 -7.15 -2.16 21.76
CA TYR A 99 -6.29 -3.31 21.49
C TYR A 99 -4.92 -3.14 22.12
N ASP A 100 -4.39 -4.24 22.65
CA ASP A 100 -3.03 -4.28 23.19
C ASP A 100 -2.00 -4.21 22.06
N LEU A 101 -0.95 -3.43 22.29
CA LEU A 101 0.20 -3.32 21.41
C LEU A 101 1.40 -4.06 21.99
N TYR A 102 2.12 -4.76 21.14
CA TYR A 102 3.32 -5.49 21.47
C TYR A 102 4.47 -5.04 20.59
N ILE A 103 5.64 -4.89 21.18
CA ILE A 103 6.87 -4.57 20.47
C ILE A 103 7.35 -5.84 19.77
N LYS A 104 7.52 -5.77 18.46
CA LYS A 104 8.08 -6.78 17.58
C LYS A 104 9.38 -6.24 16.99
N LEU A 105 10.50 -6.91 17.30
CA LEU A 105 11.79 -6.64 16.67
C LEU A 105 11.96 -7.53 15.42
N GLU A 106 12.61 -7.04 14.39
CA GLU A 106 12.90 -7.82 13.18
C GLU A 106 13.61 -9.15 13.50
N THR A 107 14.49 -9.14 14.50
CA THR A 107 15.38 -10.24 14.85
C THR A 107 14.93 -11.08 16.05
N ASP A 108 13.75 -10.84 16.64
CA ASP A 108 13.33 -11.50 17.90
C ASP A 108 12.74 -12.90 17.70
N GLY A 109 12.60 -13.37 16.46
CA GLY A 109 12.05 -14.68 16.12
C GLY A 109 10.55 -14.86 16.42
N LYS A 110 9.86 -13.81 16.91
CA LYS A 110 8.43 -13.86 17.18
C LYS A 110 7.63 -13.84 15.89
N PRO A 111 6.36 -14.33 15.90
CA PRO A 111 5.49 -14.29 14.75
C PRO A 111 5.30 -12.87 14.19
N ASP A 112 5.23 -12.78 12.86
CA ASP A 112 4.96 -11.53 12.17
C ASP A 112 3.45 -11.29 12.08
N ASN A 113 2.91 -10.53 13.05
CA ASN A 113 1.49 -10.26 13.20
C ASN A 113 1.11 -8.88 12.64
N ALA A 114 -0.17 -8.69 12.33
CA ALA A 114 -0.72 -7.44 11.81
C ALA A 114 -2.16 -7.22 12.33
N PHE A 115 -2.69 -6.02 12.09
CA PHE A 115 -4.10 -5.69 12.32
C PHE A 115 -4.86 -5.70 11.00
N GLN A 116 -6.15 -6.05 11.05
CA GLN A 116 -7.08 -6.02 9.94
C GLN A 116 -8.38 -5.37 10.38
N VAL A 117 -8.90 -4.39 9.62
CA VAL A 117 -10.22 -3.82 9.92
C VAL A 117 -11.34 -4.76 9.51
N ALA A 118 -12.42 -4.82 10.32
CA ALA A 118 -13.60 -5.62 10.02
C ALA A 118 -14.38 -5.07 8.81
N GLU A 119 -14.29 -3.76 8.56
CA GLU A 119 -14.98 -3.05 7.48
C GLU A 119 -14.07 -1.99 6.86
N THR A 120 -14.23 -1.75 5.56
CA THR A 120 -13.60 -0.60 4.89
C THR A 120 -14.21 0.71 5.39
N GLY A 121 -13.39 1.73 5.63
CA GLY A 121 -13.86 3.03 6.11
C GLY A 121 -12.73 4.03 6.30
N ILE A 122 -13.10 5.25 6.68
CA ILE A 122 -12.16 6.23 7.23
C ILE A 122 -12.07 5.98 8.73
N TYR A 123 -10.85 5.78 9.21
CA TYR A 123 -10.58 5.47 10.62
C TYR A 123 -9.71 6.52 11.25
N THR A 124 -9.93 6.76 12.55
CA THR A 124 -8.95 7.35 13.44
C THR A 124 -8.31 6.23 14.27
N ILE A 125 -6.98 6.16 14.22
CA ILE A 125 -6.15 5.33 15.08
C ILE A 125 -5.54 6.25 16.14
N GLU A 126 -5.77 5.94 17.40
CA GLU A 126 -5.12 6.59 18.55
C GLU A 126 -4.23 5.56 19.24
N VAL A 127 -2.98 5.89 19.48
CA VAL A 127 -2.00 5.05 20.16
C VAL A 127 -1.54 5.74 21.42
N ASN A 128 -1.63 5.06 22.56
CA ASN A 128 -1.00 5.47 23.79
C ASN A 128 0.17 4.54 24.10
N THR A 129 1.38 5.07 23.99
CA THR A 129 2.63 4.30 24.14
C THR A 129 2.97 4.01 25.59
N SER A 130 2.44 4.78 26.55
CA SER A 130 2.62 4.51 27.98
C SER A 130 1.80 3.29 28.43
N SER A 131 0.54 3.18 27.97
CA SER A 131 -0.30 2.02 28.25
C SER A 131 -0.15 0.89 27.25
N MET A 132 0.57 1.09 26.15
CA MET A 132 0.68 0.17 25.02
C MET A 132 -0.68 -0.26 24.49
N LYS A 133 -1.55 0.72 24.25
CA LYS A 133 -2.91 0.53 23.74
C LYS A 133 -3.10 1.28 22.42
N MET A 134 -3.89 0.67 21.56
CA MET A 134 -4.39 1.28 20.33
C MET A 134 -5.91 1.28 20.35
N LYS A 135 -6.51 2.46 20.13
CA LYS A 135 -7.94 2.58 19.87
C LYS A 135 -8.14 2.85 18.37
N CYS A 136 -9.11 2.16 17.78
CA CYS A 136 -9.40 2.30 16.36
C CYS A 136 -10.89 2.60 16.18
N THR A 137 -11.22 3.75 15.60
CA THR A 137 -12.60 4.23 15.46
C THR A 137 -12.90 4.56 14.00
N LYS A 138 -13.89 3.89 13.40
CA LYS A 138 -14.41 4.26 12.08
C LYS A 138 -15.22 5.56 12.24
N ILE A 139 -14.85 6.58 11.47
CA ILE A 139 -15.45 7.90 11.54
C ILE A 139 -16.31 8.24 10.31
N ALA A 140 -16.10 7.51 9.19
CA ALA A 140 -16.91 7.64 7.98
C ALA A 140 -16.80 6.39 7.10
N ASP A 141 -17.72 6.25 6.15
CA ASP A 141 -17.59 5.30 5.07
C ASP A 141 -16.52 5.76 4.06
N TYR A 142 -15.88 4.80 3.41
CA TYR A 142 -14.88 5.05 2.38
C TYR A 142 -15.19 4.20 1.15
N GLU A 143 -15.41 4.85 0.04
CA GLU A 143 -15.42 4.23 -1.27
C GLU A 143 -14.03 4.41 -1.91
N ASP A 144 -13.39 3.29 -2.26
CA ASP A 144 -12.12 3.35 -2.98
C ASP A 144 -12.35 3.99 -4.35
N PRO A 145 -11.77 5.16 -4.64
CA PRO A 145 -11.94 5.81 -5.94
C PRO A 145 -11.47 4.93 -7.11
N ASN A 146 -10.62 3.94 -6.84
CA ASN A 146 -10.14 3.00 -7.85
C ASN A 146 -11.17 1.94 -8.27
N LEU A 147 -12.33 1.83 -7.59
CA LEU A 147 -13.41 0.93 -8.00
C LEU A 147 -14.00 1.28 -9.38
N VAL A 148 -13.79 2.50 -9.88
CA VAL A 148 -14.19 2.89 -11.24
C VAL A 148 -13.33 2.25 -12.34
N PHE A 149 -12.17 1.70 -11.98
CA PHE A 149 -11.37 0.91 -12.90
C PHE A 149 -11.83 -0.55 -12.92
N THR A 150 -12.14 -1.07 -14.09
CA THR A 150 -12.42 -2.51 -14.26
C THR A 150 -11.13 -3.32 -14.29
N LYS A 151 -11.19 -4.58 -13.81
CA LYS A 151 -10.10 -5.55 -13.93
C LYS A 151 -10.22 -6.28 -15.26
N GLU A 152 -9.17 -6.23 -16.05
CA GLU A 152 -9.12 -6.87 -17.37
C GLU A 152 -7.86 -7.70 -17.51
N THR A 153 -7.89 -8.64 -18.44
CA THR A 153 -6.71 -9.41 -18.86
C THR A 153 -6.63 -9.41 -20.37
N PHE A 154 -5.54 -8.90 -20.92
CA PHE A 154 -5.24 -8.97 -22.35
C PHE A 154 -4.59 -10.31 -22.67
N HIS A 155 -5.06 -10.97 -23.71
CA HIS A 155 -4.56 -12.23 -24.22
C HIS A 155 -3.85 -12.00 -25.55
N SER A 156 -2.51 -11.99 -25.51
CA SER A 156 -1.71 -12.00 -26.73
C SER A 156 -1.70 -13.38 -27.36
N THR A 157 -1.62 -13.44 -28.66
CA THR A 157 -1.49 -14.70 -29.40
C THR A 157 -0.06 -15.27 -29.38
N SER A 158 0.92 -14.45 -29.05
CA SER A 158 2.35 -14.78 -29.12
C SER A 158 3.12 -14.61 -27.81
N GLU A 159 2.78 -13.59 -27.02
CA GLU A 159 3.58 -13.14 -25.87
C GLU A 159 2.97 -13.52 -24.50
N GLY A 160 1.73 -14.04 -24.45
CA GLY A 160 1.07 -14.49 -23.22
C GLY A 160 -0.03 -13.55 -22.69
N LEU A 161 -0.05 -13.32 -21.38
CA LEU A 161 -1.11 -12.58 -20.70
C LEU A 161 -0.58 -11.29 -20.10
N LEU A 162 -1.40 -10.22 -20.12
CA LEU A 162 -1.14 -8.98 -19.42
C LEU A 162 -2.37 -8.55 -18.64
N ASN A 163 -2.27 -8.54 -17.32
CA ASN A 163 -3.30 -7.95 -16.47
C ASN A 163 -3.26 -6.44 -16.59
N TYR A 164 -4.43 -5.80 -16.63
CA TYR A 164 -4.51 -4.35 -16.63
C TYR A 164 -5.81 -3.86 -15.99
N ARG A 165 -5.79 -2.62 -15.53
CA ARG A 165 -6.98 -1.91 -15.07
C ARG A 165 -7.40 -0.91 -16.16
N LYS A 166 -8.70 -0.86 -16.43
CA LYS A 166 -9.29 0.00 -17.45
C LYS A 166 -10.24 1.00 -16.81
N LEU A 167 -10.08 2.27 -17.16
CA LEU A 167 -11.05 3.32 -16.91
C LEU A 167 -11.59 3.81 -18.24
N GLU A 168 -12.90 3.87 -18.34
CA GLU A 168 -13.60 4.43 -19.50
C GLU A 168 -14.05 5.88 -19.22
N PRO A 169 -14.27 6.68 -20.28
CA PRO A 169 -14.97 7.96 -20.15
C PRO A 169 -16.26 7.79 -19.34
N PRO A 170 -16.68 8.77 -18.51
CA PRO A 170 -17.94 8.68 -17.76
C PRO A 170 -19.17 8.43 -18.62
N THR A 171 -19.11 8.89 -19.85
CA THR A 171 -20.16 8.68 -20.88
C THR A 171 -19.48 8.57 -22.23
N ILE A 172 -19.79 7.52 -22.98
CA ILE A 172 -19.36 7.35 -24.36
C ILE A 172 -20.46 7.85 -25.27
N GLU A 173 -20.20 8.98 -25.92
CA GLU A 173 -21.12 9.61 -26.84
C GLU A 173 -20.97 9.02 -28.25
N LYS A 174 -22.06 8.70 -28.92
CA LYS A 174 -22.02 8.12 -30.25
C LYS A 174 -21.31 9.03 -31.26
N GLY A 175 -20.28 8.48 -31.90
CA GLY A 175 -19.48 9.18 -32.92
C GLY A 175 -18.43 10.14 -32.40
N LYS A 176 -18.27 10.21 -31.08
CA LYS A 176 -17.19 10.95 -30.44
C LYS A 176 -15.99 10.03 -30.16
N GLN A 177 -14.82 10.56 -30.44
CA GLN A 177 -13.55 9.86 -30.16
C GLN A 177 -12.84 10.45 -28.93
N TYR A 178 -12.20 9.57 -28.18
CA TYR A 178 -11.56 9.89 -26.90
C TYR A 178 -10.08 9.53 -26.93
N PRO A 179 -9.23 10.29 -26.23
CA PRO A 179 -7.83 9.93 -26.06
C PRO A 179 -7.68 8.54 -25.42
N LEU A 180 -6.58 7.88 -25.73
CA LEU A 180 -6.10 6.68 -25.03
C LEU A 180 -4.87 7.05 -24.21
N VAL A 181 -4.89 6.76 -22.93
CA VAL A 181 -3.80 7.03 -21.99
C VAL A 181 -3.34 5.70 -21.40
N ILE A 182 -2.04 5.44 -21.45
CA ILE A 182 -1.40 4.28 -20.84
C ILE A 182 -0.51 4.76 -19.71
N PHE A 183 -0.66 4.21 -18.49
CA PHE A 183 0.17 4.55 -17.35
C PHE A 183 1.00 3.34 -16.92
N LEU A 184 2.33 3.44 -17.02
CA LEU A 184 3.27 2.40 -16.63
C LEU A 184 3.80 2.66 -15.22
N HIS A 185 3.56 1.73 -14.31
CA HIS A 185 3.92 1.82 -12.90
C HIS A 185 5.42 1.60 -12.63
N GLY A 186 5.86 1.88 -11.41
CA GLY A 186 7.21 1.65 -10.94
C GLY A 186 7.52 0.18 -10.62
N ALA A 187 8.75 -0.11 -10.22
CA ALA A 187 9.20 -1.48 -9.93
C ALA A 187 8.49 -2.13 -8.73
N GLY A 188 8.02 -1.33 -7.77
CA GLY A 188 7.34 -1.80 -6.55
C GLY A 188 5.92 -2.34 -6.77
N GLU A 189 5.28 -1.97 -7.88
CA GLU A 189 3.89 -2.31 -8.20
C GLU A 189 3.78 -3.52 -9.15
N ARG A 190 4.92 -4.17 -9.48
CA ARG A 190 4.93 -5.42 -10.23
C ARG A 190 4.18 -6.50 -9.48
N GLY A 191 3.45 -7.33 -10.19
CA GLY A 191 2.65 -8.37 -9.55
C GLY A 191 1.73 -9.10 -10.51
N SER A 192 0.77 -9.83 -9.93
CA SER A 192 -0.30 -10.53 -10.63
C SER A 192 -1.66 -10.30 -9.97
N ASP A 193 -1.73 -9.40 -8.97
CA ASP A 193 -2.94 -9.08 -8.21
C ASP A 193 -3.95 -8.22 -8.99
N ASN A 194 -3.48 -7.59 -10.07
CA ASN A 194 -4.24 -6.62 -10.86
C ASN A 194 -4.82 -5.47 -10.00
N GLU A 195 -4.05 -5.03 -8.98
CA GLU A 195 -4.41 -3.96 -8.03
C GLU A 195 -3.25 -3.00 -7.80
N SER A 196 -2.05 -3.53 -7.54
CA SER A 196 -0.89 -2.75 -7.08
C SER A 196 -0.49 -1.65 -8.06
N GLN A 197 -0.72 -1.82 -9.36
CA GLN A 197 -0.42 -0.82 -10.40
C GLN A 197 -1.21 0.49 -10.25
N LEU A 198 -2.31 0.49 -9.50
CA LEU A 198 -3.11 1.70 -9.24
C LEU A 198 -2.61 2.53 -8.05
N ARG A 199 -1.55 2.09 -7.35
CA ARG A 199 -1.06 2.76 -6.13
C ARG A 199 -0.68 4.22 -6.36
N TYR A 200 -0.09 4.52 -7.52
CA TYR A 200 0.38 5.87 -7.86
C TYR A 200 -0.21 6.32 -9.18
N GLY A 201 -0.67 7.56 -9.23
CA GLY A 201 -1.17 8.21 -10.43
C GLY A 201 -2.63 7.94 -10.77
N SER A 202 -3.28 6.93 -10.19
CA SER A 202 -4.69 6.64 -10.44
C SER A 202 -5.61 7.76 -9.97
N GLU A 203 -5.26 8.43 -8.87
CA GLU A 203 -6.03 9.54 -8.29
C GLU A 203 -6.23 10.70 -9.26
N MET A 204 -5.30 10.95 -10.17
CA MET A 204 -5.43 11.95 -11.22
C MET A 204 -6.61 11.64 -12.17
N PHE A 205 -6.79 10.36 -12.47
CA PHE A 205 -7.82 9.89 -13.40
C PHE A 205 -9.16 9.59 -12.72
N THR A 206 -9.16 9.28 -11.42
CA THR A 206 -10.39 9.05 -10.65
C THR A 206 -11.03 10.32 -10.14
N ASN A 207 -10.31 11.45 -10.13
CA ASN A 207 -10.87 12.75 -9.74
C ASN A 207 -12.09 13.11 -10.59
N PRO A 208 -13.27 13.37 -10.00
CA PRO A 208 -14.50 13.62 -10.76
C PRO A 208 -14.42 14.80 -11.71
N GLN A 209 -13.68 15.87 -11.34
CA GLN A 209 -13.53 17.05 -12.19
C GLN A 209 -12.65 16.72 -13.40
N ASN A 210 -11.52 16.03 -13.19
CA ASN A 210 -10.65 15.62 -14.29
C ASN A 210 -11.36 14.67 -15.26
N ARG A 211 -12.15 13.72 -14.74
CA ARG A 211 -12.96 12.81 -15.59
C ARG A 211 -13.98 13.53 -16.44
N LYS A 212 -14.54 14.62 -15.92
CA LYS A 212 -15.49 15.44 -16.64
C LYS A 212 -14.81 16.30 -17.72
N ASP A 213 -13.69 16.94 -17.37
CA ASP A 213 -13.03 17.92 -18.24
C ASP A 213 -12.12 17.25 -19.28
N TYR A 214 -11.58 16.08 -18.96
CA TYR A 214 -10.63 15.33 -19.79
C TYR A 214 -11.04 13.84 -19.93
N PRO A 215 -12.25 13.57 -20.47
CA PRO A 215 -12.69 12.18 -20.62
C PRO A 215 -11.77 11.42 -21.57
N ALA A 216 -11.27 10.27 -21.10
CA ALA A 216 -10.32 9.42 -21.84
C ALA A 216 -10.52 7.96 -21.48
N PHE A 217 -10.07 7.05 -22.35
CA PHE A 217 -9.76 5.69 -21.97
C PHE A 217 -8.38 5.66 -21.30
N VAL A 218 -8.29 5.07 -20.12
CA VAL A 218 -7.05 5.01 -19.35
C VAL A 218 -6.75 3.56 -18.99
N LEU A 219 -5.54 3.11 -19.32
CA LEU A 219 -5.07 1.75 -19.08
C LEU A 219 -3.90 1.77 -18.11
N PHE A 220 -3.99 0.95 -17.07
CA PHE A 220 -2.91 0.69 -16.12
C PHE A 220 -2.52 -0.79 -16.24
N PRO A 221 -1.63 -1.17 -17.15
CA PRO A 221 -1.12 -2.53 -17.22
C PRO A 221 -0.26 -2.84 -16.00
N GLN A 222 -0.22 -4.12 -15.59
CA GLN A 222 0.64 -4.61 -14.51
C GLN A 222 1.76 -5.47 -15.05
N CYS A 223 3.00 -5.02 -14.88
CA CYS A 223 4.19 -5.78 -15.21
C CYS A 223 4.27 -7.01 -14.28
N PRO A 224 4.49 -8.23 -14.82
CA PRO A 224 4.64 -9.43 -14.01
C PRO A 224 5.80 -9.32 -13.00
N PRO A 225 5.76 -10.06 -11.88
CA PRO A 225 6.72 -9.89 -10.78
C PRO A 225 8.17 -10.23 -11.16
N SER A 226 8.37 -11.11 -12.14
CA SER A 226 9.69 -11.53 -12.62
C SER A 226 10.29 -10.65 -13.73
N ASN A 227 9.49 -9.73 -14.29
CA ASN A 227 9.86 -8.93 -15.45
C ASN A 227 9.99 -7.43 -15.11
N PHE A 228 10.45 -6.66 -16.09
CA PHE A 228 10.58 -5.20 -16.02
C PHE A 228 10.05 -4.61 -17.33
N TRP A 229 9.54 -3.36 -17.31
CA TRP A 229 9.09 -2.71 -18.55
C TRP A 229 10.22 -2.65 -19.59
N PRO A 230 11.39 -2.08 -19.25
CA PRO A 230 12.46 -1.97 -20.24
C PRO A 230 13.26 -3.27 -20.47
N PHE A 231 13.19 -4.27 -19.56
CA PHE A 231 14.04 -5.46 -19.59
C PHE A 231 13.29 -6.76 -19.31
N GLU A 232 13.77 -7.88 -19.85
CA GLU A 232 13.27 -9.21 -19.47
C GLU A 232 13.61 -9.58 -18.02
N SER A 233 14.75 -9.12 -17.51
CA SER A 233 15.22 -9.37 -16.15
C SER A 233 15.92 -8.14 -15.57
N GLN A 234 16.05 -8.10 -14.24
CA GLN A 234 16.75 -6.99 -13.58
C GLN A 234 18.20 -6.88 -14.07
N PRO A 235 18.63 -5.71 -14.58
CA PRO A 235 20.01 -5.51 -14.97
C PRO A 235 20.95 -5.49 -13.75
N ALA A 236 22.22 -5.88 -13.96
CA ALA A 236 23.22 -5.90 -12.89
C ALA A 236 23.58 -4.48 -12.40
N SER A 237 23.45 -3.47 -13.25
CA SER A 237 23.64 -2.04 -12.92
C SER A 237 22.70 -1.16 -13.73
N TYR A 238 22.55 0.10 -13.31
CA TYR A 238 21.71 1.11 -13.98
C TYR A 238 22.56 2.24 -14.54
N ASP A 239 23.58 1.89 -15.33
CA ASP A 239 24.47 2.85 -16.00
C ASP A 239 24.29 2.81 -17.54
N ALA A 240 24.91 3.77 -18.23
CA ALA A 240 24.80 3.91 -19.68
C ALA A 240 25.30 2.69 -20.47
N THR A 241 26.13 1.83 -19.85
CA THR A 241 26.63 0.61 -20.50
C THR A 241 25.63 -0.54 -20.42
N THR A 242 24.71 -0.47 -19.46
CA THR A 242 23.65 -1.45 -19.24
C THR A 242 22.40 -1.15 -20.07
N PHE A 243 22.29 0.06 -20.63
CA PHE A 243 21.15 0.52 -21.43
C PHE A 243 21.58 0.91 -22.86
N PRO A 244 22.01 -0.02 -23.71
CA PRO A 244 22.27 0.30 -25.12
C PRO A 244 20.96 0.69 -25.81
N ILE A 245 21.05 1.60 -26.79
CA ILE A 245 19.89 2.12 -27.54
C ILE A 245 19.15 0.99 -28.29
N ASP A 246 19.83 -0.11 -28.61
CA ASP A 246 19.34 -1.28 -29.32
C ASP A 246 18.95 -2.46 -28.39
N TYR A 247 18.66 -2.18 -27.12
CA TYR A 247 18.24 -3.22 -26.18
C TYR A 247 16.97 -3.94 -26.67
N PRO A 248 16.92 -5.28 -26.62
CA PRO A 248 15.73 -6.02 -27.06
C PRO A 248 14.49 -5.61 -26.25
N THR A 249 13.40 -5.33 -26.95
CA THR A 249 12.12 -5.01 -26.31
C THR A 249 11.66 -6.17 -25.44
N SER A 250 11.39 -5.89 -24.18
CA SER A 250 10.91 -6.89 -23.22
C SER A 250 9.53 -7.44 -23.57
N THR A 251 9.23 -8.65 -23.13
CA THR A 251 7.90 -9.26 -23.27
C THR A 251 6.77 -8.38 -22.69
N PRO A 252 6.87 -7.80 -21.46
CA PRO A 252 5.83 -6.89 -20.98
C PRO A 252 5.59 -5.67 -21.88
N THR A 253 6.66 -5.08 -22.43
CA THR A 253 6.52 -3.93 -23.35
C THR A 253 5.88 -4.32 -24.69
N LYS A 254 6.19 -5.51 -25.24
CA LYS A 254 5.50 -6.03 -26.42
C LYS A 254 4.00 -6.23 -26.13
N LEU A 255 3.66 -6.82 -24.98
CA LEU A 255 2.27 -6.98 -24.55
C LEU A 255 1.54 -5.64 -24.43
N VAL A 256 2.17 -4.61 -23.86
CA VAL A 256 1.60 -3.25 -23.81
C VAL A 256 1.38 -2.70 -25.21
N LYS A 257 2.33 -2.89 -26.13
CA LYS A 257 2.16 -2.46 -27.51
C LYS A 257 0.97 -3.16 -28.18
N GLU A 258 0.86 -4.48 -28.06
CA GLU A 258 -0.26 -5.24 -28.63
C GLU A 258 -1.60 -4.83 -27.99
N LEU A 259 -1.62 -4.53 -26.69
CA LEU A 259 -2.79 -3.98 -26.00
C LEU A 259 -3.21 -2.64 -26.62
N ILE A 260 -2.26 -1.73 -26.83
CA ILE A 260 -2.52 -0.44 -27.51
C ILE A 260 -3.07 -0.69 -28.92
N ASP A 261 -2.41 -1.56 -29.70
CA ASP A 261 -2.84 -1.88 -31.06
C ASP A 261 -4.29 -2.41 -31.11
N SER A 262 -4.70 -3.18 -30.08
CA SER A 262 -6.09 -3.67 -29.97
C SER A 262 -7.10 -2.53 -29.74
N TYR A 263 -6.75 -1.55 -28.89
CA TYR A 263 -7.59 -0.37 -28.66
C TYR A 263 -7.68 0.53 -29.87
N LEU A 264 -6.63 0.63 -30.69
CA LEU A 264 -6.64 1.41 -31.92
C LEU A 264 -7.59 0.86 -33.00
N GLN A 265 -8.16 -0.34 -32.81
CA GLN A 265 -9.22 -0.86 -33.68
C GLN A 265 -10.62 -0.38 -33.28
N MET A 266 -10.79 0.21 -32.09
CA MET A 266 -12.06 0.71 -31.60
C MET A 266 -12.40 2.07 -32.28
N GLU A 267 -13.67 2.25 -32.66
CA GLU A 267 -14.16 3.50 -33.28
C GLU A 267 -14.14 4.69 -32.32
N GLU A 268 -14.21 4.42 -31.02
CA GLU A 268 -14.24 5.42 -29.94
C GLU A 268 -12.84 5.98 -29.61
N ILE A 269 -11.78 5.40 -30.13
CA ILE A 269 -10.40 5.84 -29.85
C ILE A 269 -9.95 6.86 -30.91
N ASP A 270 -9.48 8.00 -30.41
CA ASP A 270 -8.80 9.01 -31.22
C ASP A 270 -7.32 8.57 -31.43
N LYS A 271 -7.02 8.13 -32.62
CA LYS A 271 -5.71 7.59 -32.98
C LYS A 271 -4.61 8.64 -33.01
N ASP A 272 -4.96 9.92 -33.04
CA ASP A 272 -4.03 11.05 -33.00
C ASP A 272 -3.74 11.53 -31.57
N ARG A 273 -4.44 10.98 -30.55
CA ARG A 273 -4.29 11.34 -29.14
C ARG A 273 -3.99 10.12 -28.26
N ILE A 274 -2.83 9.54 -28.46
CA ILE A 274 -2.31 8.42 -27.66
C ILE A 274 -1.22 8.94 -26.76
N TYR A 275 -1.35 8.71 -25.45
CA TYR A 275 -0.41 9.19 -24.45
C TYR A 275 0.13 8.03 -23.62
N ILE A 276 1.44 7.99 -23.44
CA ILE A 276 2.11 7.05 -22.54
C ILE A 276 2.74 7.86 -21.40
N LEU A 277 2.38 7.51 -20.20
CA LEU A 277 2.90 8.09 -18.96
C LEU A 277 3.60 6.98 -18.17
N GLY A 278 4.59 7.35 -17.37
CA GLY A 278 5.27 6.37 -16.53
C GLY A 278 5.94 7.00 -15.32
N ILE A 279 6.06 6.20 -14.27
CA ILE A 279 6.78 6.57 -13.05
C ILE A 279 7.94 5.61 -12.81
N SER A 280 9.13 6.13 -12.44
CA SER A 280 10.32 5.31 -12.13
C SER A 280 10.59 4.32 -13.27
N MET A 281 10.57 3.01 -13.01
CA MET A 281 10.75 1.96 -14.02
C MET A 281 9.83 2.12 -15.26
N GLY A 282 8.60 2.64 -15.06
CA GLY A 282 7.67 2.90 -16.17
C GLY A 282 8.04 4.12 -17.01
N GLY A 283 8.92 5.00 -16.52
CA GLY A 283 9.43 6.18 -17.22
C GLY A 283 10.80 5.96 -17.90
N MET A 284 11.34 4.75 -17.82
CA MET A 284 12.62 4.38 -18.46
C MET A 284 12.40 3.95 -19.90
#